data_e434266e7e2a9f127b2bae0ebcc742f1
#
_entry.id   e434266e7e2a9f127b2bae0ebcc742f1
#
_cell.length_a   1.000
_cell.length_b   1.000
_cell.length_c   1.000
_cell.angle_alpha   90.00
_cell.angle_beta   90.00
_cell.angle_gamma   90.00
#
_symmetry.space_group_name_H-M   'P 1'
#
loop_
_entity.id
_entity.type
_entity.pdbx_description
1 polymer ?
#
loop_
_entity_poly.entity_id
_entity_poly.type
_entity_poly.pdbx_seq_one_letter_code
_entity_poly.pdbx_strand_id
1 'polypeptide(L)'
;MKKSQSIFVVSGVVQCVGFRYHTSREAQKLAISGYAKNLNDGRVEVLAVGESGQVDKLYQWLQVGPASATVDNVVKQRLGEGEKRNVRVGEFQIL
;
A
#
# COMPACT_ATOMS: atom_id res chain seq x y z
N MET A 1 -2.90 17.14 -12.80
CA MET A 1 -2.46 16.15 -11.82
C MET A 1 -3.29 14.90 -12.01
N LYS A 2 -2.64 13.75 -12.19
CA LYS A 2 -3.33 12.49 -12.46
C LYS A 2 -3.52 11.69 -11.20
N LYS A 3 -4.72 11.23 -10.97
CA LYS A 3 -4.99 10.22 -9.96
C LYS A 3 -4.60 8.85 -10.48
N SER A 4 -4.04 8.05 -9.62
CA SER A 4 -3.55 6.72 -9.91
C SER A 4 -4.13 5.73 -8.91
N GLN A 5 -4.40 4.52 -9.39
CA GLN A 5 -4.73 3.38 -8.54
C GLN A 5 -3.72 2.29 -8.79
N SER A 6 -3.11 1.81 -7.74
CA SER A 6 -2.13 0.74 -7.84
C SER A 6 -2.30 -0.24 -6.69
N ILE A 7 -2.05 -1.51 -6.98
CA ILE A 7 -1.93 -2.53 -5.93
C ILE A 7 -0.47 -2.92 -5.83
N PHE A 8 0.04 -2.95 -4.61
CA PHE A 8 1.38 -3.44 -4.31
C PHE A 8 1.24 -4.69 -3.46
N VAL A 9 1.95 -5.74 -3.83
CA VAL A 9 2.02 -6.96 -3.02
C VAL A 9 3.42 -7.05 -2.45
N VAL A 10 3.51 -7.01 -1.12
CA VAL A 10 4.77 -6.92 -0.38
C VAL A 10 5.06 -8.26 0.26
N SER A 11 6.24 -8.80 -0.02
CA SER A 11 6.73 -10.06 0.53
C SER A 11 7.86 -9.81 1.51
N GLY A 12 8.04 -10.72 2.46
CA GLY A 12 9.07 -10.64 3.48
C GLY A 12 8.51 -10.85 4.88
N VAL A 13 9.21 -10.36 5.88
CA VAL A 13 8.71 -10.35 7.26
C VAL A 13 7.90 -9.06 7.43
N VAL A 14 6.62 -9.12 7.06
CA VAL A 14 5.75 -7.96 6.96
C VAL A 14 4.42 -8.12 7.71
N GLN A 15 4.14 -9.29 8.26
CA GLN A 15 2.97 -9.50 9.13
C GLN A 15 3.43 -9.56 10.59
N CYS A 16 2.56 -9.14 11.50
CA CYS A 16 2.81 -9.13 12.94
C CYS A 16 3.96 -8.21 13.41
N VAL A 17 4.36 -7.26 12.56
CA VAL A 17 5.46 -6.32 12.84
C VAL A 17 5.02 -4.87 12.73
N GLY A 18 3.71 -4.61 12.71
CA GLY A 18 3.17 -3.26 12.58
C GLY A 18 3.26 -2.68 11.17
N PHE A 19 3.51 -3.51 10.17
CA PHE A 19 3.70 -3.04 8.79
C PHE A 19 2.48 -2.29 8.26
N ARG A 20 1.28 -2.85 8.44
CA ARG A 20 0.04 -2.21 7.97
C ARG A 20 -0.19 -0.87 8.66
N TYR A 21 0.09 -0.78 9.96
CA TYR A 21 -0.05 0.46 10.71
C TYR A 21 0.90 1.54 10.18
N HIS A 22 2.18 1.21 10.00
CA HIS A 22 3.17 2.15 9.49
C HIS A 22 2.87 2.56 8.06
N THR A 23 2.38 1.62 7.23
CA THR A 23 1.94 1.93 5.86
C THR A 23 0.77 2.91 5.87
N SER A 24 -0.20 2.71 6.76
CA SER A 24 -1.33 3.62 6.93
C SER A 24 -0.86 5.04 7.28
N ARG A 25 0.08 5.15 8.19
CA ARG A 25 0.61 6.46 8.58
C ARG A 25 1.32 7.16 7.42
N GLU A 26 2.13 6.42 6.69
CA GLU A 26 2.84 6.97 5.54
C GLU A 26 1.87 7.40 4.44
N ALA A 27 0.85 6.56 4.16
CA ALA A 27 -0.17 6.89 3.19
C ALA A 27 -0.94 8.16 3.57
N GLN A 28 -1.27 8.33 4.85
CA GLN A 28 -1.95 9.54 5.33
C GLN A 28 -1.11 10.80 5.10
N LYS A 29 0.19 10.72 5.35
CA LYS A 29 1.11 11.85 5.08
C LYS A 29 1.13 12.22 3.61
N LEU A 30 0.93 11.27 2.73
CA LEU A 30 0.97 11.46 1.28
C LEU A 30 -0.43 11.71 0.69
N ALA A 31 -1.45 11.84 1.54
CA ALA A 31 -2.85 12.03 1.12
C ALA A 31 -3.34 10.90 0.20
N ILE A 32 -2.93 9.67 0.49
CA ILE A 32 -3.31 8.48 -0.27
C ILE A 32 -4.43 7.77 0.46
N SER A 33 -5.46 7.37 -0.30
CA SER A 33 -6.56 6.53 0.17
C SER A 33 -6.29 5.09 -0.20
N GLY A 34 -6.91 4.15 0.50
CA GLY A 34 -6.79 2.73 0.18
C GLY A 34 -6.81 1.85 1.40
N TYR A 35 -6.01 0.79 1.35
CA TYR A 35 -5.92 -0.15 2.47
C TYR A 35 -4.60 -0.92 2.47
N ALA A 36 -4.27 -1.49 3.61
CA ALA A 36 -3.23 -2.50 3.75
C ALA A 36 -3.88 -3.74 4.35
N LYS A 37 -3.72 -4.89 3.70
CA LYS A 37 -4.39 -6.12 4.04
C LYS A 37 -3.40 -7.28 4.11
N ASN A 38 -3.44 -8.04 5.21
CA ASN A 38 -2.69 -9.28 5.30
C ASN A 38 -3.30 -10.34 4.37
N LEU A 39 -2.45 -10.98 3.58
CA LEU A 39 -2.85 -12.12 2.77
C LEU A 39 -2.57 -13.42 3.52
N ASN A 40 -3.25 -14.51 3.13
CA ASN A 40 -3.13 -15.79 3.81
C ASN A 40 -1.74 -16.42 3.70
N ASP A 41 -0.98 -16.02 2.69
CA ASP A 41 0.37 -16.58 2.44
C ASP A 41 1.50 -15.79 3.12
N GLY A 42 1.16 -14.82 3.96
CA GLY A 42 2.14 -14.03 4.69
C GLY A 42 2.51 -12.69 4.05
N ARG A 43 2.04 -12.44 2.84
CA ARG A 43 2.26 -11.16 2.16
C ARG A 43 1.25 -10.10 2.62
N VAL A 44 1.53 -8.85 2.29
CA VAL A 44 0.61 -7.72 2.54
C VAL A 44 0.25 -7.10 1.20
N GLU A 45 -1.05 -6.93 0.97
CA GLU A 45 -1.57 -6.24 -0.21
C GLU A 45 -1.88 -4.80 0.18
N VAL A 46 -1.35 -3.85 -0.60
CA VAL A 46 -1.57 -2.42 -0.38
C VAL A 46 -2.27 -1.84 -1.60
N LEU A 47 -3.47 -1.32 -1.40
CA LEU A 47 -4.15 -0.52 -2.42
C LEU A 47 -3.82 0.95 -2.17
N ALA A 48 -3.34 1.64 -3.19
CA ALA A 48 -3.00 3.06 -3.09
C ALA A 48 -3.76 3.83 -4.17
N VAL A 49 -4.53 4.81 -3.73
CA VAL A 49 -5.33 5.69 -4.60
C VAL A 49 -4.97 7.13 -4.26
N GLY A 50 -4.46 7.86 -5.24
CA GLY A 50 -4.06 9.24 -5.03
C GLY A 50 -3.36 9.80 -6.25
N GLU A 51 -2.69 10.93 -6.09
CA GLU A 51 -1.89 11.50 -7.17
C GLU A 51 -0.72 10.57 -7.49
N SER A 52 -0.41 10.42 -8.78
CA SER A 52 0.59 9.46 -9.23
C SER A 52 1.96 9.69 -8.58
N GLY A 53 2.37 10.94 -8.40
CA GLY A 53 3.64 11.26 -7.74
C GLY A 53 3.67 10.84 -6.28
N GLN A 54 2.55 10.94 -5.59
CA GLN A 54 2.43 10.52 -4.19
C GLN A 54 2.38 9.00 -4.07
N VAL A 55 1.69 8.34 -5.00
CA VAL A 55 1.65 6.87 -5.05
C VAL A 55 3.06 6.32 -5.31
N ASP A 56 3.84 6.97 -6.16
CA ASP A 56 5.24 6.58 -6.40
C ASP A 56 6.09 6.71 -5.14
N LYS A 57 5.87 7.75 -4.34
CA LYS A 57 6.57 7.93 -3.05
C LYS A 57 6.23 6.80 -2.09
N LEU A 58 4.96 6.39 -2.02
CA LEU A 58 4.56 5.27 -1.20
C LEU A 58 5.20 3.96 -1.69
N TYR A 59 5.24 3.76 -2.99
CA TYR A 59 5.88 2.59 -3.59
C TYR A 59 7.35 2.50 -3.18
N GLN A 60 8.08 3.61 -3.24
CA GLN A 60 9.49 3.65 -2.83
C GLN A 60 9.65 3.37 -1.34
N TRP A 61 8.76 3.93 -0.50
CA TRP A 61 8.79 3.67 0.93
C TRP A 61 8.53 2.19 1.25
N LEU A 62 7.58 1.57 0.53
CA LEU A 62 7.24 0.16 0.74
C LEU A 62 8.43 -0.76 0.49
N GLN A 63 9.33 -0.40 -0.42
CA GLN A 63 10.50 -1.23 -0.73
C GLN A 63 11.49 -1.31 0.44
N VAL A 64 11.48 -0.34 1.32
CA VAL A 64 12.29 -0.32 2.54
C VAL A 64 11.45 -0.76 3.73
N GLY A 65 10.26 -0.21 3.85
CA GLY A 65 9.35 -0.47 4.95
C GLY A 65 9.81 0.13 6.28
N PRO A 66 9.09 -0.13 7.36
CA PRO A 66 9.49 0.30 8.69
C PRO A 66 10.65 -0.56 9.21
N ALA A 67 11.37 -0.03 10.21
CA ALA A 67 12.53 -0.72 10.79
C ALA A 67 12.19 -2.10 11.38
N SER A 68 10.94 -2.29 11.81
CA SER A 68 10.47 -3.56 12.39
C SER A 68 10.21 -4.65 11.34
N ALA A 69 10.22 -4.31 10.06
CA ALA A 69 9.91 -5.24 8.98
C ALA A 69 11.15 -5.50 8.12
N THR A 70 11.13 -6.64 7.43
CA THR A 70 12.09 -6.95 6.38
C THR A 70 11.32 -7.14 5.08
N VAL A 71 11.53 -6.25 4.12
CA VAL A 71 10.87 -6.31 2.81
C VAL A 71 11.80 -7.00 1.83
N ASP A 72 11.36 -8.14 1.30
CA ASP A 72 12.13 -8.89 0.30
C ASP A 72 11.79 -8.45 -1.12
N ASN A 73 10.52 -8.18 -1.38
CA ASN A 73 10.05 -7.83 -2.72
C ASN A 73 8.74 -7.06 -2.68
N VAL A 74 8.56 -6.15 -3.63
CA VAL A 74 7.30 -5.43 -3.84
C VAL A 74 6.93 -5.57 -5.32
N VAL A 75 5.77 -6.18 -5.57
CA VAL A 75 5.22 -6.32 -6.93
C VAL A 75 4.14 -5.27 -7.11
N LYS A 76 4.30 -4.44 -8.12
CA LYS A 76 3.29 -3.44 -8.49
C LYS A 76 2.35 -4.03 -9.53
N GLN A 77 1.06 -4.02 -9.23
CA GLN A 77 0.01 -4.46 -10.15
C GLN A 77 -0.87 -3.27 -10.48
N ARG A 78 -1.18 -3.09 -11.76
CA ARG A 78 -2.18 -2.11 -12.18
C ARG A 78 -3.57 -2.72 -12.07
N LEU A 79 -4.50 -1.96 -11.52
CA LEU A 79 -5.91 -2.31 -11.64
C LEU A 79 -6.33 -2.08 -13.09
N GLY A 80 -6.96 -3.08 -13.70
CA GLY A 80 -7.53 -2.96 -15.04
C GLY A 80 -8.70 -1.98 -15.06
N GLU A 81 -9.01 -1.46 -16.25
CA GLU A 81 -10.22 -0.65 -16.41
C GLU A 81 -11.43 -1.49 -16.03
N GLY A 82 -12.30 -0.93 -15.20
CA GLY A 82 -13.48 -1.61 -14.69
C GLY A 82 -13.26 -2.37 -13.40
N GLU A 83 -12.02 -2.60 -12.97
CA GLU A 83 -11.76 -3.09 -11.63
C GLU A 83 -11.83 -1.92 -10.65
N LYS A 84 -12.86 -1.92 -9.82
CA LYS A 84 -13.02 -0.90 -8.80
C LYS A 84 -13.00 -1.56 -7.43
N ARG A 85 -12.16 -1.03 -6.58
CA ARG A 85 -12.15 -1.40 -5.16
C ARG A 85 -12.90 -0.33 -4.39
N ASN A 86 -13.70 -0.73 -3.43
CA ASN A 86 -14.40 0.22 -2.57
C ASN A 86 -13.40 0.87 -1.63
N VAL A 87 -13.10 2.15 -1.90
CA VAL A 87 -12.18 2.94 -1.11
C VAL A 87 -12.87 4.24 -0.75
N ARG A 88 -12.86 4.57 0.53
CA ARG A 88 -13.32 5.89 0.96
C ARG A 88 -12.23 6.91 0.72
N VAL A 89 -12.60 7.98 0.03
CA VAL A 89 -11.68 9.09 -0.22
C VAL A 89 -11.22 9.69 1.11
N GLY A 90 -9.91 9.81 1.27
CA GLY A 90 -9.32 10.36 2.49
C GLY A 90 -9.09 9.36 3.60
N GLU A 91 -9.45 8.09 3.42
CA GLU A 91 -9.21 7.04 4.40
C GLU A 91 -8.20 6.02 3.90
N PHE A 92 -7.36 5.55 4.81
CA PHE A 92 -6.50 4.40 4.57
C PHE A 92 -6.79 3.37 5.66
N GLN A 93 -7.32 2.21 5.24
CA GLN A 93 -7.81 1.20 6.15
C GLN A 93 -6.75 0.15 6.43
N ILE A 94 -6.82 -0.43 7.63
CA ILE A 94 -6.02 -1.59 8.02
C ILE A 94 -6.96 -2.80 8.05
N LEU A 95 -6.76 -3.73 7.13
CA LEU A 95 -7.64 -4.90 6.96
C LEU A 95 -6.96 -6.20 7.36
#